data_196222c16cbf99068f4b3398af44f31a
#
_entry.id   196222c16cbf99068f4b3398af44f31a
#
_cell.length_a   1.000
_cell.length_b   1.000
_cell.length_c   1.000
_cell.angle_alpha   90.00
_cell.angle_beta   90.00
_cell.angle_gamma   90.00
#
_symmetry.space_group_name_H-M   'P 1'
#
loop_
_entity.id
_entity.type
_entity.pdbx_description
1 polymer ?
#
loop_
_entity_poly.entity_id
_entity_poly.type
_entity_poly.pdbx_seq_one_letter_code
_entity_poly.pdbx_strand_id
1 'polypeptide(L)'
;ATAGGAIDYWGEWPQADYDEFTVTQDEWGFVLVDVNAGSDPQFTLKRISRGNEDIFRDNELRDEIIIRFNNIPPNQPIGLSPNDIQNPDNILLIAEDYFDADGDEAMAAQWIVYQDCDSLPNPIVNEFINMENWYYNENTQESVELTEFYVSSPLSSNTNYCWSVRYRDSSLGWSEWS
;
A
#
# COMPACT_ATOMS: atom_id res chain seq x y z
N ALA A 1 -8.78 -9.31 3.35
CA ALA A 1 -8.65 -9.84 4.72
C ALA A 1 -8.92 -11.34 4.73
N THR A 2 -8.09 -12.10 5.41
CA THR A 2 -8.28 -13.54 5.62
C THR A 2 -8.17 -13.83 7.11
N ALA A 3 -8.93 -14.81 7.60
CA ALA A 3 -8.80 -15.29 8.96
C ALA A 3 -8.98 -16.80 8.96
N GLY A 4 -8.14 -17.48 9.72
CA GLY A 4 -8.18 -18.91 9.89
C GLY A 4 -8.58 -19.30 11.30
N GLY A 5 -9.34 -20.37 11.43
CA GLY A 5 -9.65 -21.01 12.69
C GLY A 5 -8.94 -22.35 12.82
N ALA A 6 -7.75 -22.47 12.27
CA ALA A 6 -7.01 -23.72 12.20
C ALA A 6 -6.57 -24.25 13.56
N ILE A 7 -6.22 -25.51 13.59
CA ILE A 7 -5.72 -26.20 14.81
C ILE A 7 -4.25 -25.82 15.03
N ASP A 8 -3.52 -25.67 13.94
CA ASP A 8 -2.10 -25.30 13.94
C ASP A 8 -1.89 -24.01 13.15
N TYR A 9 -0.83 -23.29 13.46
CA TYR A 9 -0.35 -22.15 12.71
C TYR A 9 1.08 -22.41 12.18
N TRP A 10 1.49 -21.64 11.18
CA TRP A 10 2.74 -21.89 10.47
C TRP A 10 3.90 -20.99 10.91
N GLY A 11 3.65 -20.12 11.84
CA GLY A 11 4.56 -19.05 12.20
C GLY A 11 4.30 -17.80 11.37
N GLU A 12 4.63 -16.69 11.96
CA GLU A 12 4.40 -15.37 11.38
C GLU A 12 5.57 -14.94 10.51
N TRP A 13 5.26 -14.32 9.40
CA TRP A 13 6.27 -13.78 8.50
C TRP A 13 6.68 -12.38 8.96
N PRO A 14 7.98 -12.02 8.92
CA PRO A 14 8.46 -10.72 9.39
C PRO A 14 8.03 -9.54 8.51
N GLN A 15 7.42 -9.84 7.38
CA GLN A 15 6.86 -8.86 6.44
C GLN A 15 5.73 -9.50 5.63
N ALA A 16 4.93 -8.70 4.95
CA ALA A 16 3.90 -9.19 4.04
C ALA A 16 4.51 -9.98 2.88
N ASP A 17 3.81 -11.04 2.45
CA ASP A 17 4.20 -11.85 1.28
C ASP A 17 4.11 -11.07 -0.03
N TYR A 18 3.18 -10.12 -0.09
CA TYR A 18 2.88 -9.28 -1.23
C TYR A 18 2.68 -7.84 -0.77
N ASP A 19 2.98 -6.89 -1.64
CA ASP A 19 2.90 -5.46 -1.37
C ASP A 19 1.50 -4.98 -0.98
N GLU A 20 0.46 -5.73 -1.36
CA GLU A 20 -0.93 -5.43 -0.99
C GLU A 20 -1.32 -5.89 0.43
N PHE A 21 -0.48 -6.67 1.10
CA PHE A 21 -0.74 -7.18 2.44
C PHE A 21 0.03 -6.38 3.47
N THR A 22 -0.63 -5.43 4.09
CA THR A 22 -0.01 -4.51 5.06
C THR A 22 -0.16 -4.97 6.52
N VAL A 23 -1.04 -5.94 6.78
CA VAL A 23 -1.24 -6.52 8.12
C VAL A 23 -1.15 -8.03 8.04
N THR A 24 -0.06 -8.58 8.58
CA THR A 24 0.19 -10.02 8.68
C THR A 24 0.30 -10.42 10.14
N GLN A 25 -0.61 -11.29 10.59
CA GLN A 25 -0.65 -11.75 11.97
C GLN A 25 -1.02 -13.23 12.02
N ASP A 26 -0.19 -14.02 12.65
CA ASP A 26 -0.41 -15.45 12.86
C ASP A 26 -1.21 -15.70 14.14
N GLU A 27 -2.50 -15.45 14.05
CA GLU A 27 -3.46 -15.55 15.13
C GLU A 27 -4.75 -16.21 14.65
N TRP A 28 -5.37 -17.02 15.51
CA TRP A 28 -6.69 -17.57 15.25
C TRP A 28 -7.76 -16.49 15.26
N GLY A 29 -8.74 -16.60 14.40
CA GLY A 29 -9.79 -15.62 14.35
C GLY A 29 -10.79 -15.82 13.25
N PHE A 30 -11.54 -14.78 12.97
CA PHE A 30 -12.52 -14.74 11.89
C PHE A 30 -12.65 -13.34 11.32
N VAL A 31 -13.23 -13.24 10.14
CA VAL A 31 -13.59 -11.96 9.52
C VAL A 31 -15.09 -11.76 9.68
N LEU A 32 -15.46 -10.60 10.23
CA LEU A 32 -16.83 -10.11 10.24
C LEU A 32 -16.99 -9.13 9.08
N VAL A 33 -18.06 -9.28 8.32
CA VAL A 33 -18.41 -8.37 7.23
C VAL A 33 -19.71 -7.66 7.60
N ASP A 34 -19.63 -6.35 7.78
CA ASP A 34 -20.79 -5.47 7.95
C ASP A 34 -21.14 -4.83 6.62
N VAL A 35 -22.40 -4.94 6.18
CA VAL A 35 -22.88 -4.34 4.94
C VAL A 35 -23.88 -3.25 5.25
N ASN A 36 -23.57 -2.02 4.81
CA ASN A 36 -24.48 -0.89 4.86
C ASN A 36 -24.95 -0.56 3.44
N ALA A 37 -26.24 -0.79 3.18
CA ALA A 37 -26.88 -0.51 1.88
C ALA A 37 -27.65 0.82 1.88
N GLY A 38 -27.32 1.75 2.80
CA GLY A 38 -27.97 3.05 2.93
C GLY A 38 -27.61 4.04 1.81
N SER A 39 -27.68 5.33 2.12
CA SER A 39 -27.39 6.41 1.16
C SER A 39 -25.90 6.50 0.78
N ASP A 40 -25.03 6.01 1.64
CA ASP A 40 -23.59 5.83 1.38
C ASP A 40 -23.27 4.33 1.53
N PRO A 41 -23.48 3.53 0.45
CA PRO A 41 -23.33 2.09 0.53
C PRO A 41 -21.87 1.69 0.66
N GLN A 42 -21.62 0.89 1.67
CA GLN A 42 -20.26 0.42 2.00
C GLN A 42 -20.31 -0.95 2.65
N PHE A 43 -19.18 -1.62 2.70
CA PHE A 43 -18.96 -2.75 3.58
C PHE A 43 -17.67 -2.59 4.36
N THR A 44 -17.72 -3.06 5.59
CA THR A 44 -16.58 -3.04 6.50
C THR A 44 -16.13 -4.48 6.74
N LEU A 45 -14.87 -4.75 6.51
CA LEU A 45 -14.21 -6.02 6.85
C LEU A 45 -13.46 -5.84 8.15
N LYS A 46 -13.82 -6.63 9.16
CA LYS A 46 -13.21 -6.60 10.49
C LYS A 46 -12.53 -7.93 10.77
N ARG A 47 -11.24 -7.92 10.96
CA ARG A 47 -10.52 -9.10 11.44
C ARG A 47 -10.58 -9.15 12.97
N ILE A 48 -11.23 -10.17 13.48
CA ILE A 48 -11.36 -10.42 14.91
C ILE A 48 -10.43 -11.55 15.29
N SER A 49 -9.58 -11.31 16.29
CA SER A 49 -8.59 -12.28 16.75
C SER A 49 -8.95 -12.87 18.11
N ARG A 50 -8.54 -14.12 18.29
CA ARG A 50 -8.53 -14.84 19.58
C ARG A 50 -7.11 -15.12 20.10
N GLY A 51 -6.11 -14.57 19.40
CA GLY A 51 -4.71 -14.81 19.72
C GLY A 51 -4.16 -16.10 19.13
N ASN A 52 -3.08 -16.59 19.69
CA ASN A 52 -2.40 -17.83 19.34
C ASN A 52 -2.03 -18.60 20.61
N GLU A 53 -1.06 -19.52 20.54
CA GLU A 53 -0.63 -20.33 21.68
C GLU A 53 0.00 -19.52 22.82
N ASP A 54 0.63 -18.39 22.46
CA ASP A 54 1.36 -17.55 23.40
C ASP A 54 0.56 -16.33 23.86
N ILE A 55 -0.41 -15.88 23.06
CA ILE A 55 -1.17 -14.66 23.30
C ILE A 55 -2.68 -14.96 23.27
N PHE A 56 -3.33 -14.78 24.38
CA PHE A 56 -4.80 -14.84 24.45
C PHE A 56 -5.41 -13.47 24.11
N ARG A 57 -6.41 -13.46 23.22
CA ARG A 57 -7.23 -12.29 22.90
C ARG A 57 -8.71 -12.65 23.05
N ASP A 58 -9.48 -11.75 23.62
CA ASP A 58 -10.93 -11.97 23.79
C ASP A 58 -11.72 -11.29 22.65
N ASN A 59 -11.61 -11.86 21.44
CA ASN A 59 -12.26 -11.34 20.24
C ASN A 59 -11.89 -9.88 19.96
N GLU A 60 -10.60 -9.58 19.98
CA GLU A 60 -10.09 -8.23 19.69
C GLU A 60 -10.18 -7.91 18.20
N LEU A 61 -10.58 -6.68 17.89
CA LEU A 61 -10.43 -6.11 16.56
C LEU A 61 -8.95 -5.82 16.29
N ARG A 62 -8.40 -6.44 15.24
CA ARG A 62 -6.96 -6.32 14.90
C ARG A 62 -6.72 -5.63 13.57
N ASP A 63 -7.72 -5.60 12.70
CA ASP A 63 -7.63 -4.98 11.40
C ASP A 63 -9.04 -4.62 10.92
N GLU A 64 -9.19 -3.46 10.29
CA GLU A 64 -10.46 -2.98 9.74
C GLU A 64 -10.23 -2.27 8.41
N ILE A 65 -11.01 -2.65 7.41
CA ILE A 65 -11.04 -1.98 6.12
C ILE A 65 -12.47 -1.61 5.78
N ILE A 66 -12.69 -0.36 5.39
CA ILE A 66 -13.99 0.14 4.93
C ILE A 66 -13.90 0.35 3.42
N ILE A 67 -14.76 -0.32 2.66
CA ILE A 67 -14.82 -0.18 1.21
C ILE A 67 -16.14 0.48 0.84
N ARG A 68 -16.07 1.69 0.29
CA ARG A 68 -17.21 2.48 -0.16
C ARG A 68 -17.53 2.15 -1.61
N PHE A 69 -18.82 1.98 -1.91
CA PHE A 69 -19.27 1.73 -3.29
C PHE A 69 -19.09 2.96 -4.18
N ASN A 70 -19.28 4.15 -3.61
CA ASN A 70 -19.17 5.43 -4.30
C ASN A 70 -17.85 6.15 -4.02
N ASN A 71 -16.79 5.41 -3.70
CA ASN A 71 -15.45 5.96 -3.46
C ASN A 71 -15.00 6.79 -4.67
N ILE A 72 -14.46 7.98 -4.41
CA ILE A 72 -13.79 8.81 -5.40
C ILE A 72 -12.29 8.56 -5.21
N PRO A 73 -11.61 7.91 -6.15
CA PRO A 73 -10.18 7.66 -6.02
C PRO A 73 -9.38 8.95 -5.82
N PRO A 74 -8.17 8.87 -5.24
CA PRO A 74 -7.30 10.03 -5.08
C PRO A 74 -7.03 10.74 -6.39
N ASN A 75 -6.77 12.03 -6.32
CA ASN A 75 -6.38 12.79 -7.49
C ASN A 75 -5.11 12.21 -8.12
N GLN A 76 -5.04 12.28 -9.46
CA GLN A 76 -3.84 11.95 -10.21
C GLN A 76 -2.68 12.87 -9.75
N PRO A 77 -1.57 12.33 -9.21
CA PRO A 77 -0.43 13.16 -8.82
C PRO A 77 0.32 13.71 -10.04
N ILE A 78 1.03 14.80 -9.85
CA ILE A 78 1.97 15.32 -10.85
C ILE A 78 3.38 14.98 -10.42
N GLY A 79 4.19 14.43 -11.33
CA GLY A 79 5.61 14.24 -11.09
C GLY A 79 6.34 15.59 -11.11
N LEU A 80 7.02 15.94 -10.03
CA LEU A 80 7.69 17.22 -9.84
C LEU A 80 9.17 17.17 -10.23
N SER A 81 9.89 16.12 -9.88
CA SER A 81 11.34 15.99 -10.07
C SER A 81 11.76 14.52 -10.08
N PRO A 82 12.82 14.17 -10.84
CA PRO A 82 13.59 15.00 -11.76
C PRO A 82 12.94 15.13 -13.15
N ASN A 83 13.22 16.25 -13.80
CA ASN A 83 12.84 16.51 -15.21
C ASN A 83 14.06 16.76 -16.11
N ASP A 84 15.26 16.49 -15.61
CA ASP A 84 16.54 16.78 -16.28
C ASP A 84 17.58 15.67 -16.05
N ILE A 85 18.82 15.93 -16.46
CA ILE A 85 19.93 14.98 -16.32
C ILE A 85 20.29 14.79 -14.85
N GLN A 86 20.28 13.54 -14.40
CA GLN A 86 20.62 13.13 -13.05
C GLN A 86 21.85 12.22 -13.00
N ASN A 87 22.44 12.12 -11.80
CA ASN A 87 23.42 11.09 -11.51
C ASN A 87 22.69 9.73 -11.36
N PRO A 88 23.02 8.70 -12.14
CA PRO A 88 22.33 7.41 -12.10
C PRO A 88 22.45 6.66 -10.77
N ASP A 89 23.41 7.02 -9.95
CA ASP A 89 23.67 6.34 -8.66
C ASP A 89 22.84 6.89 -7.49
N ASN A 90 22.15 8.02 -7.68
CA ASN A 90 21.41 8.66 -6.60
C ASN A 90 20.24 9.48 -7.17
N ILE A 91 19.16 8.81 -7.48
CA ILE A 91 17.97 9.45 -8.05
C ILE A 91 16.87 9.47 -7.00
N LEU A 92 16.39 10.67 -6.69
CA LEU A 92 15.20 10.92 -5.89
C LEU A 92 14.07 11.36 -6.82
N LEU A 93 12.99 10.58 -6.85
CA LEU A 93 11.74 10.95 -7.52
C LEU A 93 10.86 11.68 -6.52
N ILE A 94 10.24 12.79 -6.96
CA ILE A 94 9.35 13.62 -6.13
C ILE A 94 8.06 13.88 -6.89
N ALA A 95 6.93 13.68 -6.22
CA ALA A 95 5.61 13.95 -6.73
C ALA A 95 4.84 14.94 -5.86
N GLU A 96 3.69 15.40 -6.32
CA GLU A 96 2.76 16.19 -5.53
C GLU A 96 2.21 15.40 -4.34
N ASP A 97 1.81 16.16 -3.31
CA ASP A 97 1.15 15.63 -2.14
C ASP A 97 -0.11 14.84 -2.49
N TYR A 98 -0.37 13.80 -1.70
CA TYR A 98 -1.62 13.07 -1.76
C TYR A 98 -2.81 14.00 -1.51
N PHE A 99 -3.82 13.88 -2.35
CA PHE A 99 -5.10 14.55 -2.14
C PHE A 99 -6.26 13.66 -2.55
N ASP A 100 -7.25 13.59 -1.67
CA ASP A 100 -8.47 12.85 -1.87
C ASP A 100 -9.70 13.74 -1.68
N ALA A 101 -10.66 13.67 -2.60
CA ALA A 101 -11.80 14.60 -2.65
C ALA A 101 -12.89 14.28 -1.61
N ASP A 102 -13.02 13.03 -1.19
CA ASP A 102 -13.96 12.61 -0.15
C ASP A 102 -13.28 12.40 1.21
N GLY A 103 -11.97 12.69 1.28
CA GLY A 103 -11.22 12.79 2.51
C GLY A 103 -10.73 11.46 3.06
N ASP A 104 -10.63 10.43 2.22
CA ASP A 104 -10.03 9.16 2.59
C ASP A 104 -8.52 9.34 2.82
N GLU A 105 -7.98 8.64 3.82
CA GLU A 105 -6.56 8.71 4.15
C GLU A 105 -5.70 8.00 3.10
N ALA A 106 -4.46 8.46 2.93
CA ALA A 106 -3.49 7.80 2.08
C ALA A 106 -3.11 6.44 2.65
N MET A 107 -3.07 5.41 1.81
CA MET A 107 -2.68 4.05 2.20
C MET A 107 -1.35 3.62 1.60
N ALA A 108 -1.11 3.95 0.33
CA ALA A 108 0.08 3.53 -0.38
C ALA A 108 0.42 4.43 -1.57
N ALA A 109 1.67 4.37 -2.01
CA ALA A 109 2.12 4.83 -3.32
C ALA A 109 2.72 3.67 -4.12
N GLN A 110 2.54 3.70 -5.43
CA GLN A 110 3.24 2.80 -6.34
C GLN A 110 4.09 3.62 -7.31
N TRP A 111 5.39 3.35 -7.35
CA TRP A 111 6.38 4.01 -8.18
C TRP A 111 6.87 3.07 -9.27
N ILE A 112 6.88 3.55 -10.51
CA ILE A 112 7.39 2.80 -11.64
C ILE A 112 8.43 3.61 -12.39
N VAL A 113 9.47 2.92 -12.88
CA VAL A 113 10.49 3.50 -13.77
C VAL A 113 10.64 2.62 -14.99
N TYR A 114 10.66 3.22 -16.16
CA TYR A 114 10.86 2.54 -17.43
C TYR A 114 12.15 3.02 -18.09
N GLN A 115 12.86 2.12 -18.72
CA GLN A 115 13.88 2.47 -19.68
C GLN A 115 13.17 2.72 -21.03
N ASP A 116 13.36 3.89 -21.57
CA ASP A 116 12.66 4.42 -22.75
C ASP A 116 11.14 4.56 -22.55
N CYS A 117 10.63 5.77 -22.68
CA CYS A 117 9.23 6.12 -22.37
C CYS A 117 8.19 5.35 -23.20
N ASP A 118 8.60 4.76 -24.31
CA ASP A 118 7.74 3.98 -25.21
C ASP A 118 7.74 2.47 -24.87
N SER A 119 8.51 2.03 -23.86
CA SER A 119 8.76 0.61 -23.56
C SER A 119 7.74 -0.02 -22.60
N LEU A 120 6.50 0.45 -22.58
CA LEU A 120 5.44 -0.25 -21.85
C LEU A 120 5.27 -1.68 -22.39
N PRO A 121 5.38 -2.78 -21.62
CA PRO A 121 4.75 -2.93 -20.30
C PRO A 121 5.71 -3.37 -19.17
N ASN A 122 7.01 -3.32 -19.32
CA ASN A 122 7.94 -3.88 -18.33
C ASN A 122 8.74 -2.77 -17.62
N PRO A 123 8.27 -2.26 -16.47
CA PRO A 123 9.06 -1.35 -15.66
C PRO A 123 10.34 -2.05 -15.17
N ILE A 124 11.44 -1.30 -15.10
CA ILE A 124 12.69 -1.75 -14.48
C ILE A 124 12.66 -1.55 -12.96
N VAL A 125 11.79 -0.66 -12.50
CA VAL A 125 11.45 -0.46 -11.09
C VAL A 125 9.92 -0.50 -10.98
N ASN A 126 9.41 -1.26 -10.04
CA ASN A 126 8.00 -1.30 -9.68
C ASN A 126 7.94 -1.55 -8.17
N GLU A 127 7.83 -0.47 -7.42
CA GLU A 127 7.91 -0.50 -5.96
C GLU A 127 6.67 0.07 -5.33
N PHE A 128 6.22 -0.58 -4.27
CA PHE A 128 5.14 -0.13 -3.41
C PHE A 128 5.71 0.44 -2.13
N ILE A 129 5.20 1.61 -1.74
CA ILE A 129 5.44 2.22 -0.44
C ILE A 129 4.10 2.25 0.28
N ASN A 130 3.98 1.48 1.35
CA ASN A 130 2.76 1.44 2.17
C ASN A 130 2.95 2.31 3.40
N MET A 131 1.89 2.99 3.85
CA MET A 131 1.90 3.78 5.09
C MET A 131 2.08 2.91 6.33
N GLU A 132 1.81 1.62 6.21
CA GLU A 132 1.97 0.65 7.28
C GLU A 132 2.38 -0.71 6.75
N ASN A 133 3.13 -1.44 7.58
CA ASN A 133 3.41 -2.86 7.41
C ASN A 133 3.54 -3.48 8.80
N TRP A 134 2.45 -4.04 9.28
CA TRP A 134 2.35 -4.59 10.63
C TRP A 134 2.86 -6.03 10.69
N TYR A 135 3.79 -6.24 11.60
CA TYR A 135 4.26 -7.54 12.02
C TYR A 135 4.06 -7.68 13.53
N TYR A 136 3.23 -8.60 13.98
CA TYR A 136 2.75 -8.66 15.36
C TYR A 136 2.05 -7.35 15.80
N ASN A 137 2.73 -6.58 16.62
CA ASN A 137 2.23 -5.32 17.17
C ASN A 137 3.13 -4.13 16.78
N GLU A 138 4.05 -4.34 15.86
CA GLU A 138 4.99 -3.32 15.40
C GLU A 138 4.68 -2.94 13.95
N ASN A 139 4.49 -1.65 13.70
CA ASN A 139 4.49 -1.12 12.35
C ASN A 139 5.94 -0.91 11.90
N THR A 140 6.39 -1.68 10.93
CA THR A 140 7.77 -1.63 10.43
C THR A 140 7.99 -0.48 9.43
N GLN A 141 6.94 0.28 9.12
CA GLN A 141 6.97 1.41 8.18
C GLN A 141 6.45 2.71 8.79
N GLU A 142 6.77 2.96 10.05
CA GLU A 142 6.42 4.24 10.67
C GLU A 142 7.05 5.42 9.95
N SER A 143 6.27 6.47 9.74
CA SER A 143 6.72 7.75 9.14
C SER A 143 7.23 7.66 7.71
N VAL A 144 6.64 6.80 6.91
CA VAL A 144 6.94 6.69 5.48
C VAL A 144 6.46 7.94 4.74
N GLU A 145 7.29 8.44 3.82
CA GLU A 145 6.93 9.52 2.90
C GLU A 145 6.48 8.91 1.56
N LEU A 146 5.22 9.16 1.16
CA LEU A 146 4.67 8.63 -0.09
C LEU A 146 5.06 9.45 -1.32
N THR A 147 5.40 10.71 -1.12
CA THR A 147 5.67 11.69 -2.19
C THR A 147 7.11 11.67 -2.69
N GLU A 148 7.97 10.89 -2.03
CA GLU A 148 9.38 10.75 -2.35
C GLU A 148 9.78 9.28 -2.51
N PHE A 149 10.56 8.99 -3.54
CA PHE A 149 11.09 7.64 -3.76
C PHE A 149 12.55 7.66 -4.22
N TYR A 150 13.41 7.01 -3.46
CA TYR A 150 14.81 6.78 -3.85
C TYR A 150 14.92 5.52 -4.71
N VAL A 151 15.37 5.69 -5.95
CA VAL A 151 15.63 4.56 -6.85
C VAL A 151 16.85 3.80 -6.34
N SER A 152 16.61 2.63 -5.74
CA SER A 152 17.64 1.78 -5.14
C SER A 152 18.44 0.96 -6.16
N SER A 153 17.87 0.73 -7.35
CA SER A 153 18.52 -0.02 -8.43
C SER A 153 19.41 0.89 -9.26
N PRO A 154 20.68 0.51 -9.54
CA PRO A 154 21.56 1.34 -10.36
C PRO A 154 21.01 1.46 -11.79
N LEU A 155 20.86 2.68 -12.25
CA LEU A 155 20.46 2.98 -13.61
C LEU A 155 21.69 3.11 -14.53
N SER A 156 21.52 2.85 -15.84
CA SER A 156 22.59 2.98 -16.80
C SER A 156 22.85 4.44 -17.18
N SER A 157 24.11 4.83 -17.24
CA SER A 157 24.50 6.17 -17.73
C SER A 157 24.12 6.38 -19.19
N ASN A 158 23.87 7.64 -19.58
CA ASN A 158 23.50 8.04 -20.95
C ASN A 158 22.26 7.33 -21.50
N THR A 159 21.30 7.05 -20.63
CA THR A 159 20.05 6.37 -20.97
C THR A 159 18.87 7.25 -20.56
N ASN A 160 17.84 7.26 -21.36
CA ASN A 160 16.59 7.95 -21.02
C ASN A 160 15.71 7.03 -20.17
N TYR A 161 15.12 7.61 -19.14
CA TYR A 161 14.17 6.95 -18.27
C TYR A 161 12.91 7.81 -18.13
N CYS A 162 11.78 7.15 -17.98
CA CYS A 162 10.52 7.77 -17.58
C CYS A 162 10.03 7.12 -16.31
N TRP A 163 9.33 7.88 -15.51
CA TRP A 163 8.77 7.39 -14.27
C TRP A 163 7.35 7.91 -14.08
N SER A 164 6.59 7.20 -13.29
CA SER A 164 5.24 7.58 -12.87
C SER A 164 4.97 7.09 -11.46
N VAL A 165 4.03 7.74 -10.82
CA VAL A 165 3.54 7.37 -9.49
C VAL A 165 2.01 7.41 -9.48
N ARG A 166 1.41 6.61 -8.62
CA ARG A 166 0.00 6.70 -8.26
C ARG A 166 -0.19 6.46 -6.78
N TYR A 167 -1.28 6.99 -6.23
CA TYR A 167 -1.62 6.85 -4.83
C TYR A 167 -2.84 5.96 -4.63
N ARG A 168 -2.91 5.31 -3.47
CA ARG A 168 -4.02 4.49 -3.03
C ARG A 168 -4.62 5.07 -1.76
N ASP A 169 -5.95 5.15 -1.71
CA ASP A 169 -6.70 5.54 -0.52
C ASP A 169 -7.01 4.37 0.42
N SER A 170 -7.53 4.68 1.60
CA SER A 170 -7.94 3.70 2.61
C SER A 170 -9.19 2.89 2.21
N SER A 171 -9.95 3.35 1.23
CA SER A 171 -11.06 2.60 0.61
C SER A 171 -10.62 1.73 -0.57
N LEU A 172 -9.31 1.60 -0.79
CA LEU A 172 -8.62 0.78 -1.79
C LEU A 172 -8.71 1.30 -3.24
N GLY A 173 -9.13 2.54 -3.45
CA GLY A 173 -9.11 3.21 -4.75
C GLY A 173 -7.70 3.63 -5.15
N TRP A 174 -7.35 3.44 -6.42
CA TRP A 174 -6.10 3.95 -6.99
C TRP A 174 -6.36 5.19 -7.84
N SER A 175 -5.52 6.20 -7.70
CA SER A 175 -5.46 7.31 -8.65
C SER A 175 -5.04 6.84 -10.05
N GLU A 176 -5.26 7.68 -11.06
CA GLU A 176 -4.57 7.54 -12.33
C GLU A 176 -3.06 7.76 -12.14
N TRP A 177 -2.25 7.25 -13.07
CA TRP A 177 -0.81 7.46 -13.10
C TRP A 177 -0.42 8.89 -13.46
N SER A 178 0.61 9.45 -12.80
CA SER A 178 1.19 10.77 -13.10
C SER A 178 1.69 10.90 -14.53
#